data_667707990a1aeff6f7ecf5ea2fe5c2e2
#
_entry.id   667707990a1aeff6f7ecf5ea2fe5c2e2
#
_cell.length_a   1.000
_cell.length_b   1.000
_cell.length_c   1.000
_cell.angle_alpha   90.00
_cell.angle_beta   90.00
_cell.angle_gamma   90.00
#
_symmetry.space_group_name_H-M   'P 1'
#
loop_
_entity.id
_entity.type
_entity.pdbx_description
1 polymer ?
#
loop_
_entity_poly.entity_id
_entity_poly.type
_entity_poly.pdbx_seq_one_letter_code
_entity_poly.pdbx_strand_id
1 'polypeptide(L)' 'LSTVDVVNELLLTQLRLTKGVNIQQINLLYPGFEKLKRPIIEKLIGNFQIVEHNGHWSIPSAARFLADAITVELMLDEN' A
#
# COMPACT_ATOMS: atom_id res chain seq x y z
N LEU A 1 16.61 5.37 -10.06
CA LEU A 1 15.69 4.56 -9.25
C LEU A 1 14.90 3.63 -10.15
N SER A 2 14.72 2.38 -9.74
CA SER A 2 13.87 1.44 -10.46
C SER A 2 12.39 1.73 -10.19
N THR A 3 11.51 1.15 -11.03
CA THR A 3 10.06 1.25 -10.78
C THR A 3 9.71 0.66 -9.41
N VAL A 4 10.34 -0.46 -9.04
CA VAL A 4 10.13 -1.08 -7.73
C VAL A 4 10.48 -0.10 -6.61
N ASP A 5 11.62 0.59 -6.72
CA ASP A 5 12.02 1.57 -5.71
C ASP A 5 11.00 2.70 -5.59
N VAL A 6 10.51 3.22 -6.72
CA VAL A 6 9.52 4.30 -6.72
C VAL A 6 8.22 3.84 -6.05
N VAL A 7 7.71 2.67 -6.40
CA VAL A 7 6.49 2.13 -5.81
C VAL A 7 6.67 1.93 -4.30
N ASN A 8 7.78 1.33 -3.90
CA ASN A 8 8.04 1.08 -2.48
C ASN A 8 8.15 2.39 -1.69
N GLU A 9 8.75 3.42 -2.27
CA GLU A 9 8.82 4.72 -1.62
C GLU A 9 7.45 5.36 -1.47
N LEU A 10 6.60 5.25 -2.49
CA LEU A 10 5.22 5.75 -2.39
C LEU A 10 4.47 5.06 -1.26
N LEU A 11 4.63 3.74 -1.13
CA LEU A 11 4.00 3.00 -0.03
C LEU A 11 4.51 3.49 1.33
N LEU A 12 5.84 3.62 1.46
CA LEU A 12 6.45 4.05 2.71
C LEU A 12 6.00 5.44 3.15
N THR A 13 5.83 6.36 2.20
CA THR A 13 5.53 7.75 2.53
C THR A 13 4.04 8.04 2.59
N GLN A 14 3.22 7.37 1.79
CA GLN A 14 1.82 7.76 1.62
C GLN A 14 0.81 6.89 2.34
N LEU A 15 1.12 5.62 2.64
CA LEU A 15 0.18 4.79 3.40
C LEU A 15 -0.16 5.38 4.75
N ARG A 16 0.74 6.13 5.33
CA ARG A 16 0.57 6.76 6.66
C ARG A 16 -0.23 8.04 6.63
N LEU A 17 -0.43 8.61 5.43
CA LEU A 17 -1.18 9.84 5.30
C LEU A 17 -2.67 9.54 5.41
N THR A 18 -3.44 10.51 5.90
CA THR A 18 -4.90 10.37 5.99
C THR A 18 -5.51 10.05 4.62
N LYS A 19 -5.02 10.72 3.59
CA LYS A 19 -5.49 10.47 2.22
C LYS A 19 -5.06 9.10 1.71
N GLY A 20 -3.87 8.65 2.11
CA GLY A 20 -3.33 7.37 1.67
C GLY A 20 -2.67 7.42 0.30
N VAL A 21 -2.33 6.23 -0.23
CA VAL A 21 -1.69 6.11 -1.52
C VAL A 21 -2.74 5.89 -2.61
N ASN A 22 -2.55 6.55 -3.76
CA ASN A 22 -3.46 6.42 -4.90
C ASN A 22 -3.20 5.10 -5.62
N ILE A 23 -4.19 4.20 -5.63
CA ILE A 23 -4.07 2.86 -6.22
C ILE A 23 -3.80 2.95 -7.73
N GLN A 24 -4.50 3.86 -8.42
CA GLN A 24 -4.31 4.03 -9.86
C GLN A 24 -2.91 4.49 -10.20
N GLN A 25 -2.34 5.39 -9.40
CA GLN A 25 -0.97 5.86 -9.61
C GLN A 25 0.02 4.70 -9.53
N ILE A 26 -0.14 3.83 -8.54
CA ILE A 26 0.74 2.67 -8.42
C ILE A 26 0.54 1.72 -9.60
N ASN A 27 -0.71 1.47 -10.01
CA ASN A 27 -0.97 0.60 -11.15
C ASN A 27 -0.39 1.15 -12.45
N LEU A 28 -0.30 2.47 -12.61
CA LEU A 28 0.35 3.07 -13.77
C LEU A 28 1.86 2.84 -13.76
N LEU A 29 2.47 2.90 -12.59
CA LEU A 29 3.91 2.67 -12.44
C LEU A 29 4.26 1.19 -12.53
N TYR A 30 3.44 0.34 -11.94
CA TYR A 30 3.65 -1.10 -11.92
C TYR A 30 2.34 -1.77 -12.29
N PRO A 31 2.07 -2.01 -13.59
CA PRO A 31 0.81 -2.60 -14.03
C PRO A 31 0.52 -3.93 -13.36
N GLY A 32 -0.70 -4.08 -12.85
CA GLY A 32 -1.11 -5.30 -12.16
C GLY A 32 -0.78 -5.32 -10.67
N PHE A 33 -0.25 -4.24 -10.12
CA PHE A 33 0.11 -4.18 -8.69
C PHE A 33 -1.09 -4.49 -7.80
N GLU A 34 -2.22 -3.85 -8.05
CA GLU A 34 -3.41 -4.06 -7.25
C GLU A 34 -3.85 -5.53 -7.28
N LYS A 35 -3.85 -6.12 -8.48
CA LYS A 35 -4.22 -7.52 -8.65
C LYS A 35 -3.26 -8.44 -7.90
N LEU A 36 -1.96 -8.15 -8.01
CA LEU A 36 -0.92 -8.93 -7.33
C LEU A 36 -1.09 -8.90 -5.82
N LYS A 37 -1.39 -7.73 -5.26
CA LYS A 37 -1.45 -7.52 -3.81
C LYS A 37 -2.86 -7.69 -3.24
N ARG A 38 -3.88 -7.90 -4.07
CA ARG A 38 -5.27 -7.98 -3.60
C ARG A 38 -5.47 -9.00 -2.47
N PRO A 39 -4.90 -10.22 -2.50
CA PRO A 39 -5.08 -11.15 -1.38
C PRO A 39 -4.55 -10.59 -0.05
N ILE A 40 -3.40 -9.91 -0.10
CA ILE A 40 -2.81 -9.30 1.10
C ILE A 40 -3.66 -8.12 1.56
N ILE A 41 -4.09 -7.28 0.62
CA ILE A 41 -4.95 -6.12 0.92
C ILE A 41 -6.25 -6.58 1.57
N GLU A 42 -6.90 -7.63 1.05
CA GLU A 42 -8.15 -8.13 1.62
C GLU A 42 -7.95 -8.60 3.06
N LYS A 43 -6.85 -9.28 3.33
CA LYS A 43 -6.50 -9.70 4.69
C LYS A 43 -6.32 -8.48 5.60
N LEU A 44 -5.60 -7.48 5.14
CA LEU A 44 -5.33 -6.28 5.93
C LEU A 44 -6.59 -5.46 6.18
N ILE A 45 -7.48 -5.37 5.18
CA ILE A 45 -8.79 -4.71 5.35
C ILE A 45 -9.61 -5.47 6.40
N GLY A 46 -9.65 -6.80 6.30
CA GLY A 46 -10.38 -7.62 7.26
C GLY A 46 -9.88 -7.46 8.70
N ASN A 47 -8.60 -7.15 8.88
CA ASN A 47 -7.98 -6.93 10.18
C ASN A 47 -8.01 -5.45 10.62
N PHE A 48 -8.70 -4.59 9.87
CA PHE A 48 -8.78 -3.15 10.16
C PHE A 48 -7.41 -2.46 10.15
N GLN A 49 -6.49 -2.99 9.37
CA GLN A 49 -5.13 -2.44 9.24
C GLN A 49 -4.96 -1.58 8.00
N ILE A 50 -5.84 -1.74 7.01
CA ILE A 50 -5.89 -0.91 5.81
C ILE A 50 -7.36 -0.52 5.57
N VAL A 51 -7.56 0.72 5.12
CA VAL A 51 -8.84 1.21 4.63
C VAL A 51 -8.70 1.53 3.15
N GLU A 52 -9.66 1.08 2.36
CA GLU A 52 -9.74 1.44 0.95
C GLU A 52 -10.90 2.42 0.77
N HIS A 53 -10.60 3.62 0.28
CA HIS A 53 -11.60 4.67 0.14
C HIS A 53 -11.23 5.57 -1.04
N ASN A 54 -12.18 5.80 -1.94
CA ASN A 54 -12.00 6.67 -3.10
C ASN A 54 -10.75 6.36 -3.94
N GLY A 55 -10.45 5.07 -4.12
CA GLY A 55 -9.29 4.67 -4.91
C GLY A 55 -7.96 4.85 -4.19
N HIS A 56 -7.99 4.97 -2.89
CA HIS A 56 -6.78 5.09 -2.06
C HIS A 56 -6.74 4.02 -1.00
N TRP A 57 -5.53 3.61 -0.63
CA TRP A 57 -5.29 2.75 0.53
C TRP A 57 -4.60 3.59 1.60
N SER A 58 -5.11 3.52 2.83
CA SER A 58 -4.48 4.20 3.96
C SER A 58 -4.47 3.29 5.18
N ILE A 59 -3.52 3.56 6.08
CA ILE A 59 -3.47 2.87 7.37
C ILE A 59 -4.23 3.75 8.36
N PRO A 60 -5.34 3.24 8.95
CA PRO A 60 -6.09 4.04 9.92
C PRO A 60 -5.24 4.33 11.15
N SER A 61 -5.55 5.43 11.84
CA SER A 61 -4.75 5.88 12.98
C SER A 61 -4.62 4.80 14.06
N ALA A 62 -5.66 4.00 14.28
CA ALA A 62 -5.62 2.93 15.28
C ALA A 62 -4.60 1.84 14.95
N ALA A 63 -4.19 1.71 13.68
CA ALA A 63 -3.23 0.70 13.24
C ALA A 63 -1.85 1.29 12.93
N ARG A 64 -1.62 2.58 13.18
CA ARG A 64 -0.36 3.25 12.82
C ARG A 64 0.86 2.67 13.54
N PHE A 65 0.66 2.10 14.72
CA PHE A 65 1.75 1.44 15.42
C PHE A 65 2.27 0.21 14.68
N LEU A 66 1.50 -0.33 13.71
CA LEU A 66 1.90 -1.46 12.87
C LEU A 66 2.29 -1.00 11.46
N ALA A 67 2.45 0.31 11.23
CA ALA A 67 2.63 0.84 9.89
C ALA A 67 3.82 0.22 9.14
N ASP A 68 4.94 0.02 9.83
CA ASP A 68 6.11 -0.57 9.18
C ASP A 68 5.84 -2.00 8.72
N ALA A 69 5.23 -2.82 9.57
CA ALA A 69 4.91 -4.21 9.23
C ALA A 69 3.89 -4.28 8.09
N ILE A 70 2.87 -3.41 8.13
CA ILE A 70 1.85 -3.37 7.08
C ILE A 70 2.48 -2.98 5.75
N THR A 71 3.32 -1.94 5.75
CA THR A 71 3.97 -1.46 4.55
C THR A 71 4.85 -2.53 3.92
N VAL A 72 5.63 -3.24 4.74
CA VAL A 72 6.52 -4.30 4.25
C VAL A 72 5.74 -5.40 3.53
N GLU A 73 4.54 -5.75 4.00
CA GLU A 73 3.72 -6.76 3.34
C GLU A 73 3.30 -6.34 1.93
N LEU A 74 3.20 -5.04 1.68
CA LEU A 74 2.79 -4.52 0.37
C LEU A 74 3.96 -4.17 -0.55
N MET A 75 5.17 -4.07 -0.01
CA MET A 75 6.32 -3.70 -0.82
C MET A 75 6.68 -4.81 -1.82
N LEU A 76 7.28 -4.38 -2.92
CA LEU A 76 7.76 -5.29 -3.95
C LEU A 76 9.20 -5.69 -3.65
N ASP A 77 9.53 -6.95 -3.96
CA ASP A 77 10.90 -7.43 -3.88
C ASP A 77 11.60 -7.15 -5.20
N GLU A 78 12.85 -6.72 -5.10
CA GLU A 78 13.68 -6.49 -6.28
C GLU A 78 14.67 -7.64 -6.41
N ASN A 79 14.42 -8.49 -7.38
CA ASN A 79 15.27 -9.64 -7.68
C ASN A 79 15.96 -9.49 -9.02
#